data_17652c7a09a84e2741ceba161abc2ead
#
_entry.id   17652c7a09a84e2741ceba161abc2ead
#
_cell.length_a   1.000
_cell.length_b   1.000
_cell.length_c   1.000
_cell.angle_alpha   90.00
_cell.angle_beta   90.00
_cell.angle_gamma   90.00
#
_symmetry.space_group_name_H-M   'P 1'
#
loop_
_entity.id
_entity.type
_entity.pdbx_description
1 polymer ?
#
loop_
_entity_poly.entity_id
_entity_poly.type
_entity_poly.pdbx_seq_one_letter_code
_entity_poly.pdbx_strand_id
1 'polypeptide(L)'
;MVTQTDLDTVRSLVVPLVGKQAWKVRLGIGNFVTMEFGRQLTPNKFGRSYGEWHLWLCGCEWRIDQRDQILIAGEDSQEQLRVAVQELEGRTLLAVSLYSPAIDATFEFEGGLS
;
A
#
# COMPACT_ATOMS: atom_id res chain seq x y z
N MET A 1 -5.46 -18.63 13.75
CA MET A 1 -6.65 -17.76 13.81
C MET A 1 -6.23 -16.35 14.16
N VAL A 2 -6.77 -15.36 13.47
CA VAL A 2 -6.50 -13.97 13.74
C VAL A 2 -7.23 -13.52 15.00
N THR A 3 -6.49 -12.94 15.94
CA THR A 3 -7.05 -12.47 17.22
C THR A 3 -7.21 -10.94 17.19
N GLN A 4 -7.92 -10.38 18.15
CA GLN A 4 -8.02 -8.95 18.32
C GLN A 4 -6.62 -8.33 18.57
N THR A 5 -5.76 -9.05 19.29
CA THR A 5 -4.38 -8.60 19.52
C THR A 5 -3.61 -8.50 18.20
N ASP A 6 -3.81 -9.45 17.26
CA ASP A 6 -3.18 -9.40 15.95
C ASP A 6 -3.64 -8.17 15.16
N LEU A 7 -4.95 -7.87 15.18
CA LEU A 7 -5.49 -6.69 14.51
C LEU A 7 -4.93 -5.41 15.13
N ASP A 8 -4.83 -5.34 16.45
CA ASP A 8 -4.30 -4.17 17.14
C ASP A 8 -2.82 -3.95 16.81
N THR A 9 -2.05 -5.04 16.71
CA THR A 9 -0.64 -4.98 16.33
C THR A 9 -0.48 -4.41 14.92
N VAL A 10 -1.24 -4.93 13.96
CA VAL A 10 -1.17 -4.43 12.58
C VAL A 10 -1.62 -2.97 12.51
N ARG A 11 -2.70 -2.64 13.20
CA ARG A 11 -3.20 -1.25 13.24
C ARG A 11 -2.14 -0.29 13.75
N SER A 12 -1.42 -0.66 14.81
CA SER A 12 -0.37 0.20 15.37
C SER A 12 0.79 0.42 14.41
N LEU A 13 1.03 -0.51 13.48
CA LEU A 13 2.08 -0.39 12.47
C LEU A 13 1.66 0.52 11.31
N VAL A 14 0.37 0.56 10.95
CA VAL A 14 -0.10 1.31 9.78
C VAL A 14 -0.67 2.69 10.11
N VAL A 15 -1.15 2.91 11.33
CA VAL A 15 -1.71 4.22 11.73
C VAL A 15 -0.74 5.39 11.48
N PRO A 16 0.58 5.27 11.73
CA PRO A 16 1.50 6.37 11.44
C PRO A 16 1.55 6.79 9.97
N LEU A 17 1.09 5.95 9.05
CA LEU A 17 1.08 6.25 7.61
C LEU A 17 -0.07 7.18 7.23
N VAL A 18 -1.15 7.19 8.02
CA VAL A 18 -2.34 8.01 7.73
C VAL A 18 -1.98 9.49 7.77
N GLY A 19 -2.39 10.21 6.74
CA GLY A 19 -2.07 11.62 6.59
C GLY A 19 -0.79 11.88 5.80
N LYS A 20 -0.07 10.84 5.40
CA LYS A 20 1.18 10.97 4.66
C LYS A 20 0.97 10.59 3.20
N GLN A 21 1.78 11.17 2.33
CA GLN A 21 1.77 10.88 0.90
C GLN A 21 2.62 9.63 0.62
N ALA A 22 2.10 8.76 -0.24
CA ALA A 22 2.87 7.63 -0.76
C ALA A 22 3.82 8.14 -1.84
N TRP A 23 5.05 7.67 -1.84
CA TRP A 23 6.02 7.97 -2.88
C TRP A 23 6.84 6.73 -3.20
N LYS A 24 7.51 6.76 -4.36
CA LYS A 24 8.25 5.61 -4.89
C LYS A 24 7.38 4.35 -4.91
N VAL A 25 6.14 4.52 -5.41
CA VAL A 25 5.19 3.41 -5.54
C VAL A 25 5.63 2.57 -6.73
N ARG A 26 5.84 1.28 -6.50
CA ARG A 26 6.37 0.37 -7.52
C ARG A 26 5.66 -0.97 -7.50
N LEU A 27 5.57 -1.59 -8.67
CA LEU A 27 5.16 -2.97 -8.82
C LEU A 27 6.44 -3.80 -8.99
N GLY A 28 6.67 -4.71 -8.04
CA GLY A 28 7.83 -5.60 -8.08
C GLY A 28 7.51 -6.95 -8.70
N ILE A 29 8.52 -7.83 -8.71
CA ILE A 29 8.40 -9.20 -9.19
C ILE A 29 7.36 -9.95 -8.34
N GLY A 30 6.49 -10.74 -8.98
CA GLY A 30 5.45 -11.48 -8.28
C GLY A 30 4.26 -10.63 -7.87
N ASN A 31 4.07 -9.48 -8.53
CA ASN A 31 2.98 -8.54 -8.26
C ASN A 31 3.03 -7.97 -6.83
N PHE A 32 4.22 -7.84 -6.27
CA PHE A 32 4.40 -7.16 -5.00
C PHE A 32 4.27 -5.65 -5.22
N VAL A 33 3.58 -4.98 -4.31
CA VAL A 33 3.46 -3.52 -4.34
C VAL A 33 4.27 -2.97 -3.18
N THR A 34 5.15 -2.02 -3.49
CA THR A 34 5.94 -1.33 -2.47
C THR A 34 5.72 0.17 -2.57
N MET A 35 5.73 0.83 -1.45
CA MET A 35 5.62 2.29 -1.40
C MET A 35 6.29 2.81 -0.14
N GLU A 36 6.75 4.05 -0.22
CA GLU A 36 7.39 4.74 0.89
C GLU A 36 6.49 5.83 1.45
N PHE A 37 6.60 6.08 2.74
CA PHE A 37 5.88 7.14 3.42
C PHE A 37 6.84 7.93 4.30
N GLY A 38 6.53 9.21 4.49
CA GLY A 38 7.31 10.07 5.33
C GLY A 38 8.55 10.64 4.65
N ARG A 39 9.47 11.12 5.44
CA ARG A 39 10.66 11.79 4.94
C ARG A 39 11.61 10.80 4.27
N GLN A 40 12.25 11.20 3.17
CA GLN A 40 13.27 10.41 2.52
C GLN A 40 14.51 10.36 3.41
N LEU A 41 14.96 9.13 3.70
CA LEU A 41 16.17 8.89 4.48
C LEU A 41 17.41 8.95 3.59
N THR A 42 18.58 9.05 4.22
CA THR A 42 19.85 9.02 3.50
C THR A 42 19.96 7.70 2.71
N PRO A 43 20.34 7.76 1.42
CA PRO A 43 20.51 6.53 0.63
C PRO A 43 21.47 5.55 1.29
N ASN A 44 21.15 4.24 1.18
CA ASN A 44 22.03 3.20 1.70
C ASN A 44 23.28 3.05 0.82
N LYS A 45 24.16 2.11 1.18
CA LYS A 45 25.42 1.87 0.45
C LYS A 45 25.23 1.44 -1.00
N PHE A 46 24.00 1.03 -1.38
CA PHE A 46 23.66 0.65 -2.76
C PHE A 46 22.98 1.79 -3.51
N GLY A 47 22.91 2.98 -2.94
CA GLY A 47 22.27 4.14 -3.55
C GLY A 47 20.74 4.09 -3.52
N ARG A 48 20.15 3.18 -2.75
CA ARG A 48 18.70 3.06 -2.64
C ARG A 48 18.18 3.97 -1.54
N SER A 49 17.12 4.71 -1.87
CA SER A 49 16.46 5.63 -0.93
C SER A 49 15.17 5.01 -0.43
N TYR A 50 14.92 5.14 0.86
CA TYR A 50 13.70 4.68 1.52
C TYR A 50 13.10 5.82 2.33
N GLY A 51 11.80 5.75 2.60
CA GLY A 51 11.12 6.66 3.51
C GLY A 51 11.26 6.20 4.96
N GLU A 52 10.72 7.01 5.86
CA GLU A 52 10.66 6.66 7.28
C GLU A 52 9.85 5.38 7.50
N TRP A 53 8.86 5.13 6.65
CA TRP A 53 8.07 3.90 6.65
C TRP A 53 8.06 3.31 5.24
N HIS A 54 8.19 2.00 5.20
CA HIS A 54 8.17 1.21 3.97
C HIS A 54 7.02 0.21 4.04
N LEU A 55 6.05 0.34 3.15
CA LEU A 55 4.93 -0.58 3.05
C LEU A 55 5.19 -1.55 1.90
N TRP A 56 5.12 -2.83 2.21
CA TRP A 56 5.38 -3.89 1.25
C TRP A 56 4.20 -4.86 1.26
N LEU A 57 3.41 -4.86 0.19
CA LEU A 57 2.30 -5.79 0.01
C LEU A 57 2.81 -6.99 -0.80
N CYS A 58 3.08 -8.07 -0.13
CA CYS A 58 3.64 -9.27 -0.74
C CYS A 58 2.90 -10.52 -0.27
N GLY A 59 2.85 -11.55 -1.15
CA GLY A 59 2.22 -12.82 -0.81
C GLY A 59 0.71 -12.72 -0.62
N CYS A 60 0.05 -11.70 -1.17
CA CYS A 60 -1.38 -11.49 -1.04
C CYS A 60 -2.00 -11.11 -2.37
N GLU A 61 -3.30 -11.31 -2.48
CA GLU A 61 -4.08 -10.77 -3.58
C GLU A 61 -4.45 -9.34 -3.27
N TRP A 62 -4.41 -8.47 -4.28
CA TRP A 62 -4.77 -7.08 -4.11
C TRP A 62 -5.50 -6.57 -5.35
N ARG A 63 -6.22 -5.49 -5.16
CA ARG A 63 -6.86 -4.76 -6.25
C ARG A 63 -6.88 -3.28 -5.90
N ILE A 64 -7.05 -2.45 -6.91
CA ILE A 64 -7.27 -1.03 -6.73
C ILE A 64 -8.66 -0.70 -7.24
N ASP A 65 -9.46 -0.09 -6.37
CA ASP A 65 -10.80 0.38 -6.70
C ASP A 65 -10.74 1.90 -6.85
N GLN A 66 -11.51 2.42 -7.79
CA GLN A 66 -11.77 3.85 -7.86
C GLN A 66 -13.24 4.07 -7.53
N ARG A 67 -13.51 4.62 -6.35
CA ARG A 67 -14.85 4.73 -5.78
C ARG A 67 -15.48 3.33 -5.67
N ASP A 68 -16.60 3.10 -6.32
CA ASP A 68 -17.32 1.83 -6.24
C ASP A 68 -16.99 0.86 -7.39
N GLN A 69 -15.96 1.16 -8.19
CA GLN A 69 -15.59 0.35 -9.34
C GLN A 69 -14.18 -0.18 -9.21
N ILE A 70 -13.99 -1.44 -9.62
CA ILE A 70 -12.65 -2.03 -9.66
C ILE A 70 -11.88 -1.39 -10.81
N LEU A 71 -10.78 -0.72 -10.49
CA LEU A 71 -9.90 -0.14 -11.50
C LEU A 71 -8.98 -1.19 -12.08
N ILE A 72 -8.39 -2.04 -11.21
CA ILE A 72 -7.45 -3.08 -11.61
C ILE A 72 -7.44 -4.19 -10.56
N ALA A 73 -7.19 -5.43 -10.99
CA ALA A 73 -7.03 -6.57 -10.10
C ALA A 73 -5.80 -7.40 -10.53
N GLY A 74 -5.32 -8.26 -9.63
CA GLY A 74 -4.06 -8.99 -9.82
C GLY A 74 -4.00 -9.91 -11.04
N GLU A 75 -5.14 -10.24 -11.65
CA GLU A 75 -5.21 -11.07 -12.86
C GLU A 75 -5.04 -10.27 -14.17
N ASP A 76 -4.97 -8.95 -14.08
CA ASP A 76 -4.74 -8.10 -15.24
C ASP A 76 -3.27 -8.17 -15.67
N SER A 77 -2.96 -7.62 -16.85
CA SER A 77 -1.60 -7.68 -17.39
C SER A 77 -0.62 -6.87 -16.52
N GLN A 78 0.64 -7.26 -16.54
CA GLN A 78 1.70 -6.57 -15.78
C GLN A 78 1.78 -5.09 -16.11
N GLU A 79 1.60 -4.73 -17.38
CA GLU A 79 1.63 -3.33 -17.79
C GLU A 79 0.46 -2.54 -17.21
N GLN A 80 -0.75 -3.12 -17.24
CA GLN A 80 -1.93 -2.49 -16.67
C GLN A 80 -1.79 -2.33 -15.15
N LEU A 81 -1.27 -3.35 -14.48
CA LEU A 81 -1.02 -3.29 -13.03
C LEU A 81 -0.02 -2.17 -12.69
N ARG A 82 1.06 -2.06 -13.47
CA ARG A 82 2.09 -1.05 -13.23
C ARG A 82 1.53 0.36 -13.39
N VAL A 83 0.72 0.59 -14.42
CA VAL A 83 0.08 1.89 -14.65
C VAL A 83 -0.86 2.24 -13.51
N ALA A 84 -1.69 1.28 -13.08
CA ALA A 84 -2.65 1.52 -11.99
C ALA A 84 -1.96 1.79 -10.66
N VAL A 85 -0.88 1.07 -10.36
CA VAL A 85 -0.11 1.29 -9.13
C VAL A 85 0.48 2.71 -9.09
N GLN A 86 0.90 3.24 -10.24
CA GLN A 86 1.45 4.60 -10.31
C GLN A 86 0.41 5.68 -9.99
N GLU A 87 -0.87 5.38 -10.09
CA GLU A 87 -1.92 6.33 -9.69
C GLU A 87 -1.87 6.67 -8.21
N LEU A 88 -1.26 5.83 -7.39
CA LEU A 88 -1.11 6.07 -5.96
C LEU A 88 0.05 7.02 -5.62
N GLU A 89 0.96 7.24 -6.57
CA GLU A 89 2.13 8.09 -6.34
C GLU A 89 1.71 9.51 -5.96
N GLY A 90 2.22 9.99 -4.83
CA GLY A 90 1.94 11.34 -4.35
C GLY A 90 0.60 11.53 -3.68
N ARG A 91 -0.23 10.49 -3.58
CA ARG A 91 -1.54 10.60 -2.93
C ARG A 91 -1.43 10.39 -1.44
N THR A 92 -2.21 11.15 -0.69
CA THR A 92 -2.26 11.04 0.77
C THR A 92 -3.09 9.82 1.17
N LEU A 93 -2.57 9.02 2.08
CA LEU A 93 -3.32 7.93 2.68
C LEU A 93 -4.27 8.52 3.71
N LEU A 94 -5.58 8.31 3.52
CA LEU A 94 -6.61 8.91 4.37
C LEU A 94 -7.05 8.01 5.51
N ALA A 95 -7.12 6.70 5.26
CA ALA A 95 -7.59 5.75 6.27
C ALA A 95 -7.12 4.34 5.94
N VAL A 96 -7.04 3.51 6.97
CA VAL A 96 -6.80 2.07 6.83
C VAL A 96 -7.87 1.35 7.63
N SER A 97 -8.56 0.41 6.99
CA SER A 97 -9.55 -0.45 7.64
C SER A 97 -9.06 -1.88 7.64
N LEU A 98 -9.21 -2.55 8.77
CA LEU A 98 -8.79 -3.93 8.93
C LEU A 98 -10.00 -4.80 9.24
N TYR A 99 -10.04 -5.99 8.66
CA TYR A 99 -11.19 -6.90 8.77
C TYR A 99 -10.74 -8.28 9.20
N SER A 100 -11.57 -8.95 10.02
CA SER A 100 -11.41 -10.36 10.38
C SER A 100 -12.39 -11.21 9.55
N PRO A 101 -12.25 -12.55 9.48
CA PRO A 101 -11.40 -13.44 10.30
C PRO A 101 -9.94 -13.56 9.86
N ALA A 102 -9.62 -13.24 8.60
CA ALA A 102 -8.25 -13.02 8.17
C ALA A 102 -7.91 -11.54 8.34
N ILE A 103 -6.64 -11.18 8.22
CA ILE A 103 -6.29 -9.77 8.21
C ILE A 103 -6.39 -9.27 6.77
N ASP A 104 -7.58 -8.80 6.42
CA ASP A 104 -7.80 -8.07 5.17
C ASP A 104 -7.70 -6.58 5.48
N ALA A 105 -7.10 -5.82 4.57
CA ALA A 105 -6.91 -4.40 4.76
C ALA A 105 -7.37 -3.61 3.55
N THR A 106 -8.00 -2.46 3.81
CA THR A 106 -8.30 -1.47 2.77
C THR A 106 -7.54 -0.19 3.11
N PHE A 107 -6.76 0.29 2.16
CA PHE A 107 -6.03 1.54 2.26
C PHE A 107 -6.73 2.57 1.39
N GLU A 108 -7.32 3.59 2.02
CA GLU A 108 -8.05 4.63 1.30
C GLU A 108 -7.14 5.82 1.04
N PHE A 109 -6.98 6.17 -0.23
CA PHE A 109 -6.18 7.31 -0.66
C PHE A 109 -7.08 8.44 -1.16
N GLU A 110 -6.56 9.66 -1.17
CA GLU A 110 -7.28 10.80 -1.73
C GLU A 110 -7.61 10.56 -3.21
N GLY A 111 -8.71 11.12 -3.67
CA GLY A 111 -9.19 10.92 -5.04
C GLY A 111 -10.08 9.69 -5.22
N GLY A 112 -10.48 9.03 -4.13
CA GLY A 112 -11.37 7.88 -4.18
C GLY A 112 -10.70 6.57 -4.56
N LEU A 113 -9.37 6.49 -4.51
CA LEU A 113 -8.61 5.27 -4.76
C LEU A 113 -8.46 4.46 -3.47
N SER A 114 -8.60 3.15 -3.57
CA SER A 114 -8.42 2.27 -2.41
C SER A 114 -7.92 0.87 -2.80
#